data_4ba9341157ebcf44378b5a9d20822798
#
_entry.id   4ba9341157ebcf44378b5a9d20822798
#
_cell.length_a   1.000
_cell.length_b   1.000
_cell.length_c   1.000
_cell.angle_alpha   90.00
_cell.angle_beta   90.00
_cell.angle_gamma   90.00
#
_symmetry.space_group_name_H-M   'P 1'
#
loop_
_entity.id
_entity.type
_entity.pdbx_description
1 polymer ?
#
loop_
_entity_poly.entity_id
_entity_poly.type
_entity_poly.pdbx_seq_one_letter_code
_entity_poly.pdbx_strand_id
1 'polypeptide(L)'
;MQRYEFAQLDSTAGVPCPCGTSRRAFFKPENVLATTHLVEISADARTHYHKRLTETYVILEGEGFLELDGERIPVKPLSTIMIRPGCRHRAVGKMKVLNFVVPAFDPEDEWFD
;
A
#
# COMPACT_ATOMS: atom_id res chain seq x y z
N MET A 1 -22.17 10.98 -16.83
CA MET A 1 -20.97 10.56 -16.07
C MET A 1 -21.40 9.88 -14.78
N GLN A 2 -20.87 8.72 -14.49
CA GLN A 2 -21.07 8.07 -13.20
C GLN A 2 -20.23 8.76 -12.13
N ARG A 3 -20.80 8.86 -10.95
CA ARG A 3 -20.12 9.48 -9.81
C ARG A 3 -19.44 8.45 -8.91
N TYR A 4 -19.39 7.21 -9.35
CA TYR A 4 -18.76 6.13 -8.61
C TYR A 4 -18.11 5.15 -9.56
N GLU A 5 -17.17 4.38 -9.03
CA GLU A 5 -16.61 3.21 -9.69
C GLU A 5 -16.65 2.06 -8.71
N PHE A 6 -16.78 0.87 -9.23
CA PHE A 6 -16.81 -0.36 -8.42
C PHE A 6 -15.72 -1.31 -8.87
N ALA A 7 -15.06 -1.94 -7.92
CA ALA A 7 -14.12 -3.02 -8.21
C ALA A 7 -14.22 -4.08 -7.11
N GLN A 8 -13.97 -5.31 -7.49
CA GLN A 8 -13.86 -6.44 -6.56
C GLN A 8 -12.39 -6.81 -6.51
N LEU A 9 -11.69 -6.43 -5.43
CA LEU A 9 -10.24 -6.54 -5.35
C LEU A 9 -9.73 -7.97 -5.45
N ASP A 10 -10.43 -8.93 -4.87
CA ASP A 10 -10.03 -10.32 -4.93
C ASP A 10 -10.24 -10.96 -6.31
N SER A 11 -11.01 -10.30 -7.19
CA SER A 11 -11.19 -10.70 -8.58
C SER A 11 -10.33 -9.90 -9.55
N THR A 12 -9.60 -8.91 -9.05
CA THR A 12 -8.69 -8.09 -9.85
C THR A 12 -7.37 -8.85 -10.03
N ALA A 13 -6.81 -8.80 -11.24
CA ALA A 13 -5.55 -9.47 -11.54
C ALA A 13 -4.42 -8.94 -10.64
N GLY A 14 -3.65 -9.85 -10.06
CA GLY A 14 -2.49 -9.49 -9.27
C GLY A 14 -1.31 -9.12 -10.14
N VAL A 15 -0.54 -8.11 -9.72
CA VAL A 15 0.71 -7.73 -10.34
C VAL A 15 1.84 -7.89 -9.34
N PRO A 16 3.04 -8.31 -9.77
CA PRO A 16 4.17 -8.41 -8.86
C PRO A 16 4.55 -7.03 -8.29
N CYS A 17 4.92 -7.02 -7.02
CA CYS A 17 5.55 -5.85 -6.40
C CYS A 17 6.78 -6.34 -5.63
N PRO A 18 7.72 -5.45 -5.23
CA PRO A 18 8.90 -5.89 -4.49
C PRO A 18 8.60 -6.65 -3.21
N CYS A 19 7.44 -6.42 -2.60
CA CYS A 19 7.02 -7.05 -1.35
C CYS A 19 6.15 -8.31 -1.56
N GLY A 20 5.70 -8.59 -2.79
CA GLY A 20 4.82 -9.73 -3.06
C GLY A 20 3.91 -9.48 -4.26
N THR A 21 2.60 -9.45 -4.01
CA THR A 21 1.58 -9.27 -5.07
C THR A 21 0.63 -8.15 -4.69
N SER A 22 0.33 -7.27 -5.64
CA SER A 22 -0.62 -6.18 -5.45
C SER A 22 -1.79 -6.31 -6.43
N ARG A 23 -3.01 -6.12 -5.93
CA ARG A 23 -4.22 -6.02 -6.73
C ARG A 23 -4.74 -4.60 -6.61
N ARG A 24 -4.83 -3.90 -7.73
CA ARG A 24 -5.05 -2.44 -7.76
C ARG A 24 -6.41 -2.11 -8.34
N ALA A 25 -7.19 -1.29 -7.63
CA ALA A 25 -8.46 -0.77 -8.12
C ALA A 25 -8.30 0.70 -8.49
N PHE A 26 -8.97 1.10 -9.58
CA PHE A 26 -9.05 2.50 -10.04
C PHE A 26 -7.73 3.06 -10.54
N PHE A 27 -6.76 2.20 -10.80
CA PHE A 27 -5.45 2.60 -11.30
C PHE A 27 -5.52 2.75 -12.82
N LYS A 28 -5.67 3.98 -13.27
CA LYS A 28 -5.77 4.36 -14.68
C LYS A 28 -5.38 5.83 -14.84
N PRO A 29 -4.88 6.22 -16.05
CA PRO A 29 -4.32 7.58 -16.24
C PRO A 29 -5.29 8.72 -15.92
N GLU A 30 -6.58 8.56 -16.20
CA GLU A 30 -7.58 9.61 -15.98
C GLU A 30 -8.02 9.76 -14.53
N ASN A 31 -7.65 8.82 -13.65
CA ASN A 31 -7.98 8.92 -12.22
C ASN A 31 -6.79 9.49 -11.46
N VAL A 32 -6.99 10.69 -10.89
CA VAL A 32 -5.96 11.37 -10.08
C VAL A 32 -6.34 11.44 -8.60
N LEU A 33 -7.48 10.90 -8.21
CA LEU A 33 -8.06 11.12 -6.88
C LEU A 33 -7.54 10.15 -5.82
N ALA A 34 -7.73 8.86 -6.04
CA ALA A 34 -7.40 7.84 -5.06
C ALA A 34 -7.39 6.47 -5.71
N THR A 35 -6.59 5.55 -5.18
CA THR A 35 -6.59 4.15 -5.57
C THR A 35 -6.66 3.27 -4.33
N THR A 36 -7.11 2.04 -4.50
CA THR A 36 -7.19 1.05 -3.43
C THR A 36 -6.42 -0.18 -3.86
N HIS A 37 -5.59 -0.71 -2.98
CA HIS A 37 -4.72 -1.84 -3.27
C HIS A 37 -4.88 -2.93 -2.22
N LEU A 38 -5.05 -4.16 -2.69
CA LEU A 38 -4.95 -5.34 -1.84
C LEU A 38 -3.57 -5.93 -2.05
N VAL A 39 -2.75 -5.91 -1.01
CA VAL A 39 -1.34 -6.30 -1.10
C VAL A 39 -1.11 -7.55 -0.25
N GLU A 40 -0.60 -8.59 -0.89
CA GLU A 40 -0.11 -9.77 -0.19
C GLU A 40 1.40 -9.64 -0.06
N ILE A 41 1.84 -9.45 1.18
CA ILE A 41 3.26 -9.24 1.50
C ILE A 41 3.85 -10.59 1.83
N SER A 42 4.82 -11.03 1.04
CA SER A 42 5.48 -12.33 1.19
C SER A 42 6.99 -12.23 1.35
N ALA A 43 7.54 -11.02 1.19
CA ALA A 43 8.96 -10.78 1.33
C ALA A 43 9.20 -9.37 1.88
N ASP A 44 10.28 -9.19 2.62
CA ASP A 44 10.63 -7.89 3.14
C ASP A 44 11.12 -7.00 1.99
N ALA A 45 10.44 -5.89 1.79
CA ALA A 45 10.81 -4.92 0.76
C ALA A 45 11.91 -3.99 1.27
N ARG A 46 12.58 -3.35 0.33
CA ARG A 46 13.54 -2.28 0.65
C ARG A 46 12.79 -1.08 1.24
N THR A 47 13.35 -0.46 2.26
CA THR A 47 12.83 0.78 2.83
C THR A 47 12.74 1.85 1.76
N HIS A 48 11.58 2.49 1.66
CA HIS A 48 11.29 3.50 0.65
C HIS A 48 10.37 4.58 1.20
N TYR A 49 10.16 5.63 0.42
CA TYR A 49 9.24 6.71 0.79
C TYR A 49 8.62 7.31 -0.45
N HIS A 50 7.55 8.07 -0.26
CA HIS A 50 6.86 8.80 -1.30
C HIS A 50 6.96 10.30 -1.02
N LYS A 51 7.01 11.11 -2.06
CA LYS A 51 7.08 12.57 -1.90
C LYS A 51 5.71 13.22 -1.95
N ARG A 52 4.74 12.59 -2.60
CA ARG A 52 3.38 13.13 -2.77
C ARG A 52 2.29 12.24 -2.19
N LEU A 53 2.47 10.94 -2.28
CA LEU A 53 1.44 9.98 -1.89
C LEU A 53 1.34 9.85 -0.38
N THR A 54 0.11 9.80 0.12
CA THR A 54 -0.20 9.35 1.47
C THR A 54 -0.83 7.97 1.36
N GLU A 55 -0.32 7.02 2.13
CA GLU A 55 -0.82 5.66 2.17
C GLU A 55 -1.45 5.38 3.52
N THR A 56 -2.61 4.73 3.52
CA THR A 56 -3.22 4.25 4.76
C THR A 56 -3.37 2.75 4.66
N TYR A 57 -2.65 2.03 5.50
CA TYR A 57 -2.69 0.58 5.59
C TYR A 57 -3.73 0.13 6.60
N VAL A 58 -4.45 -0.94 6.27
CA VAL A 58 -5.22 -1.72 7.23
C VAL A 58 -4.77 -3.16 7.10
N ILE A 59 -4.27 -3.74 8.18
CA ILE A 59 -3.83 -5.14 8.19
C ILE A 59 -5.06 -6.01 8.21
N LEU A 60 -5.20 -6.91 7.23
CA LEU A 60 -6.34 -7.83 7.14
C LEU A 60 -6.02 -9.19 7.72
N GLU A 61 -4.82 -9.71 7.43
CA GLU A 61 -4.39 -11.03 7.87
C GLU A 61 -2.90 -11.01 8.17
N GLY A 62 -2.47 -11.90 9.05
CA GLY A 62 -1.07 -12.06 9.40
C GLY A 62 -0.62 -11.14 10.52
N GLU A 63 0.63 -11.25 10.85
CA GLU A 63 1.28 -10.47 11.89
C GLU A 63 2.71 -10.15 11.45
N GLY A 64 3.25 -9.07 11.97
CA GLY A 64 4.61 -8.66 11.69
C GLY A 64 4.87 -7.28 12.24
N PHE A 65 5.69 -6.53 11.53
CA PHE A 65 6.08 -5.19 11.95
C PHE A 65 6.00 -4.24 10.77
N LEU A 66 5.76 -2.96 11.08
CA LEU A 66 6.05 -1.87 10.15
C LEU A 66 7.23 -1.09 10.72
N GLU A 67 8.23 -0.86 9.87
CA GLU A 67 9.31 0.05 10.17
C GLU A 67 8.95 1.41 9.60
N LEU A 68 8.90 2.43 10.45
CA LEU A 68 8.43 3.77 10.12
C LEU A 68 9.43 4.77 10.69
N ASP A 69 10.20 5.42 9.79
CA ASP A 69 11.26 6.35 10.18
C ASP A 69 12.20 5.77 11.25
N GLY A 70 12.58 4.51 11.09
CA GLY A 70 13.48 3.82 12.01
C GLY A 70 12.81 3.18 13.21
N GLU A 71 11.53 3.43 13.45
CA GLU A 71 10.79 2.79 14.52
C GLU A 71 10.14 1.51 14.02
N ARG A 72 10.22 0.45 14.80
CA ARG A 72 9.58 -0.83 14.49
C ARG A 72 8.32 -0.99 15.33
N ILE A 73 7.17 -1.00 14.67
CA ILE A 73 5.86 -1.08 15.32
C ILE A 73 5.24 -2.44 15.02
N PRO A 74 4.91 -3.24 16.04
CA PRO A 74 4.22 -4.50 15.81
C PRO A 74 2.78 -4.25 15.32
N VAL A 75 2.35 -5.03 14.34
CA VAL A 75 1.01 -4.93 13.76
C VAL A 75 0.34 -6.28 13.70
N LYS A 76 -0.98 -6.27 13.74
CA LYS A 76 -1.86 -7.44 13.67
C LYS A 76 -3.13 -7.08 12.94
N PRO A 77 -4.03 -8.04 12.66
CA PRO A 77 -5.29 -7.71 11.99
C PRO A 77 -6.02 -6.53 12.65
N LEU A 78 -6.47 -5.62 11.81
CA LEU A 78 -7.13 -4.36 12.13
C LEU A 78 -6.21 -3.25 12.67
N SER A 79 -4.90 -3.48 12.77
CA SER A 79 -3.97 -2.35 12.91
C SER A 79 -4.08 -1.47 11.67
N THR A 80 -4.13 -0.16 11.87
CA THR A 80 -4.17 0.80 10.77
C THR A 80 -3.10 1.86 10.95
N ILE A 81 -2.43 2.21 9.86
CA ILE A 81 -1.30 3.13 9.87
C ILE A 81 -1.45 4.10 8.70
N MET A 82 -1.33 5.39 8.99
CA MET A 82 -1.28 6.41 7.96
C MET A 82 0.17 6.82 7.75
N ILE A 83 0.65 6.65 6.53
CA ILE A 83 2.04 6.92 6.15
C ILE A 83 2.05 8.17 5.29
N ARG A 84 2.54 9.28 5.85
CA ARG A 84 2.57 10.57 5.18
C ARG A 84 3.79 10.67 4.24
N PRO A 85 3.76 11.62 3.30
CA PRO A 85 4.93 11.86 2.45
C PRO A 85 6.19 12.07 3.26
N GLY A 86 7.28 11.47 2.80
CA GLY A 86 8.58 11.56 3.45
C GLY A 86 8.88 10.48 4.47
N CYS A 87 7.88 9.80 4.98
CA CYS A 87 8.08 8.72 5.97
C CYS A 87 8.75 7.52 5.30
N ARG A 88 9.96 7.17 5.76
CA ARG A 88 10.68 5.99 5.30
C ARG A 88 10.05 4.75 5.94
N HIS A 89 9.63 3.80 5.11
CA HIS A 89 8.86 2.67 5.62
C HIS A 89 9.08 1.39 4.83
N ARG A 90 8.83 0.28 5.51
CA ARG A 90 8.68 -1.05 4.91
C ARG A 90 7.89 -1.95 5.86
N ALA A 91 7.23 -2.96 5.29
CA ALA A 91 6.60 -4.02 6.06
C ALA A 91 7.57 -5.18 6.23
N VAL A 92 7.54 -5.82 7.40
CA VAL A 92 8.36 -6.97 7.74
C VAL A 92 7.44 -8.09 8.22
N GLY A 93 7.51 -9.24 7.57
CA GLY A 93 6.66 -10.39 7.84
C GLY A 93 5.66 -10.66 6.73
N LYS A 94 4.89 -11.74 6.89
CA LYS A 94 3.87 -12.14 5.92
C LYS A 94 2.51 -11.61 6.33
N MET A 95 1.93 -10.77 5.50
CA MET A 95 0.67 -10.09 5.82
C MET A 95 -0.15 -9.85 4.56
N LYS A 96 -1.46 -9.74 4.75
CA LYS A 96 -2.37 -9.22 3.74
C LYS A 96 -2.82 -7.84 4.20
N VAL A 97 -2.63 -6.84 3.36
CA VAL A 97 -2.83 -5.43 3.71
C VAL A 97 -3.74 -4.77 2.69
N LEU A 98 -4.68 -3.99 3.19
CA LEU A 98 -5.44 -3.07 2.36
C LEU A 98 -4.74 -1.71 2.42
N ASN A 99 -4.43 -1.14 1.25
CA ASN A 99 -3.73 0.14 1.15
C ASN A 99 -4.57 1.14 0.37
N PHE A 100 -4.90 2.25 1.02
CA PHE A 100 -5.58 3.38 0.38
C PHE A 100 -4.53 4.43 0.03
N VAL A 101 -4.50 4.86 -1.22
CA VAL A 101 -3.48 5.79 -1.72
C VAL A 101 -4.13 7.06 -2.22
N VAL A 102 -3.71 8.20 -1.70
CA VAL A 102 -4.20 9.53 -2.05
C VAL A 102 -3.01 10.48 -2.24
N PRO A 103 -2.91 11.20 -3.36
CA PRO A 103 -3.68 11.06 -4.59
C PRO A 103 -3.53 9.67 -5.21
N ALA A 104 -4.12 9.44 -6.38
CA ALA A 104 -4.05 8.14 -7.04
C ALA A 104 -2.59 7.66 -7.17
N PHE A 105 -2.39 6.37 -6.99
CA PHE A 105 -1.06 5.75 -7.01
C PHE A 105 -0.27 6.13 -8.26
N ASP A 106 0.97 6.53 -8.05
CA ASP A 106 1.94 6.85 -9.08
C ASP A 106 3.19 6.00 -8.83
N PRO A 107 3.47 5.00 -9.66
CA PRO A 107 4.64 4.14 -9.47
C PRO A 107 5.98 4.88 -9.57
N GLU A 108 6.00 6.07 -10.16
CA GLU A 108 7.21 6.88 -10.24
C GLU A 108 7.50 7.65 -8.95
N ASP A 109 6.51 7.78 -8.06
CA ASP A 109 6.69 8.45 -6.76
C ASP A 109 7.13 7.45 -5.69
N GLU A 110 8.16 6.68 -5.99
CA GLU A 110 8.80 5.76 -5.06
C GLU A 110 10.28 6.07 -5.02
N TRP A 111 10.80 6.36 -3.83
CA TRP A 111 12.15 6.86 -3.63
C TRP A 111 12.88 6.05 -2.58
N PHE A 112 14.19 5.98 -2.76
CA PHE A 112 15.09 5.25 -1.87
C PHE A 112 16.22 6.19 -1.44
N ASP A 113 16.70 6.01 -0.24
CA ASP A 113 17.89 6.73 0.22
C ASP A 113 19.16 6.08 -0.31
#